data_2d0b4f72cee4dcba70104cb0cd88c975
#
_entry.id   2d0b4f72cee4dcba70104cb0cd88c975
#
_cell.length_a   1.000
_cell.length_b   1.000
_cell.length_c   1.000
_cell.angle_alpha   90.00
_cell.angle_beta   90.00
_cell.angle_gamma   90.00
#
_symmetry.space_group_name_H-M   'P 1'
#
loop_
_entity.id
_entity.type
_entity.pdbx_description
1 polymer ?
#
loop_
_entity_poly.entity_id
_entity_poly.type
_entity_poly.pdbx_seq_one_letter_code
_entity_poly.pdbx_strand_id
1 'polypeptide(L)'
;AEILAAAADSVAVAIGARVKNPHPLAVGLNLQTIAQTCALATQPRREWETEMSVMGRGMNTDLFGKTLAAGARQLALQTYDAQAAEHLTFTVPFDVKNFNPVEIVAADAQGVALELLGENAEVATGVAILDAGNATEVRLHTFAKNVGVSRRDVVNDDLQLFSAFVAGLGGSAARLEAELVAKALEGNPLMDDGAQAFAEAHNNVEAVALDAEALGRAMAKLRNQRTPSGQLAGLRARFLVVAPDVEFLARQLLKDSGLTDVVTVAVLANLPEGRWYLLADPLACPVVAVLRLAGSTSRILVEPHKMPIHTDSAGVRVRCDTGAALVRRQGIVRGGTA
;
A
#
# COMPACT_ATOMS: atom_id res chain seq x y z
N ALA A 1 23.27 19.94 -10.72
CA ALA A 1 21.87 19.51 -10.53
C ALA A 1 21.30 18.98 -11.85
N GLU A 2 21.41 19.72 -12.96
CA GLU A 2 20.85 19.32 -14.28
C GLU A 2 21.44 18.01 -14.83
N ILE A 3 22.75 17.82 -14.75
CA ILE A 3 23.41 16.57 -15.20
C ILE A 3 22.89 15.35 -14.42
N LEU A 4 22.64 15.50 -13.13
CA LEU A 4 22.08 14.44 -12.30
C LEU A 4 20.64 14.09 -12.67
N ALA A 5 19.83 15.10 -12.96
CA ALA A 5 18.45 14.89 -13.41
C ALA A 5 18.45 14.17 -14.77
N ALA A 6 19.28 14.62 -15.71
CA ALA A 6 19.44 13.97 -17.01
C ALA A 6 19.93 12.52 -16.90
N ALA A 7 20.90 12.27 -16.03
CA ALA A 7 21.42 10.92 -15.81
C ALA A 7 20.37 10.01 -15.13
N ALA A 8 19.60 10.52 -14.19
CA ALA A 8 18.51 9.77 -13.54
C ALA A 8 17.39 9.40 -14.54
N ASP A 9 17.01 10.33 -15.39
CA ASP A 9 16.00 10.09 -16.45
C ASP A 9 16.52 9.09 -17.49
N SER A 10 17.83 9.17 -17.84
CA SER A 10 18.46 8.21 -18.75
C SER A 10 18.46 6.79 -18.17
N VAL A 11 18.82 6.63 -16.90
CA VAL A 11 18.71 5.34 -16.20
C VAL A 11 17.26 4.85 -16.18
N ALA A 12 16.31 5.73 -15.84
CA ALA A 12 14.88 5.38 -15.79
C ALA A 12 14.38 4.85 -17.15
N VAL A 13 14.74 5.53 -18.23
CA VAL A 13 14.40 5.09 -19.61
C VAL A 13 15.08 3.77 -19.94
N ALA A 14 16.36 3.61 -19.63
CA ALA A 14 17.13 2.40 -19.91
C ALA A 14 16.57 1.15 -19.20
N ILE A 15 16.00 1.32 -17.99
CA ILE A 15 15.34 0.23 -17.25
C ILE A 15 13.85 0.08 -17.60
N GLY A 16 13.33 0.84 -18.57
CA GLY A 16 11.95 0.70 -19.07
C GLY A 16 10.91 1.49 -18.29
N ALA A 17 11.29 2.41 -17.42
CA ALA A 17 10.35 3.30 -16.74
C ALA A 17 9.80 4.35 -17.72
N ARG A 18 8.52 4.70 -17.55
CA ARG A 18 7.88 5.78 -18.33
C ARG A 18 8.19 7.13 -17.69
N VAL A 19 9.00 7.95 -18.36
CA VAL A 19 9.31 9.32 -17.94
C VAL A 19 8.43 10.29 -18.75
N LYS A 20 7.59 11.08 -18.10
CA LYS A 20 6.61 11.97 -18.79
C LYS A 20 7.30 13.09 -19.58
N ASN A 21 8.35 13.69 -19.04
CA ASN A 21 9.12 14.76 -19.66
C ASN A 21 10.61 14.50 -19.38
N PRO A 22 11.27 13.60 -20.12
CA PRO A 22 12.69 13.32 -19.89
C PRO A 22 13.53 14.58 -20.15
N HIS A 23 14.59 14.75 -19.35
CA HIS A 23 15.50 15.84 -19.54
C HIS A 23 16.11 15.79 -20.96
N PRO A 24 16.21 16.90 -21.69
CA PRO A 24 16.70 16.90 -23.08
C PRO A 24 18.06 16.22 -23.28
N LEU A 25 18.93 16.29 -22.29
CA LEU A 25 20.25 15.62 -22.27
C LEU A 25 20.21 14.15 -21.88
N ALA A 26 19.05 13.61 -21.51
CA ALA A 26 18.92 12.19 -21.09
C ALA A 26 18.94 11.22 -22.27
N VAL A 27 18.69 11.70 -23.48
CA VAL A 27 18.60 10.86 -24.68
C VAL A 27 20.01 10.38 -25.09
N GLY A 28 20.23 9.06 -25.08
CA GLY A 28 21.45 8.43 -25.58
C GLY A 28 22.63 8.33 -24.60
N LEU A 29 22.43 8.64 -23.31
CA LEU A 29 23.47 8.39 -22.29
C LEU A 29 23.47 6.91 -21.93
N ASN A 30 24.58 6.22 -22.16
CA ASN A 30 24.80 4.87 -21.67
C ASN A 30 25.34 4.86 -20.24
N LEU A 31 25.29 3.70 -19.58
CA LEU A 31 25.75 3.54 -18.19
C LEU A 31 27.22 3.88 -17.99
N GLN A 32 28.05 3.55 -18.96
CA GLN A 32 29.49 3.88 -18.91
C GLN A 32 29.69 5.41 -18.86
N THR A 33 29.03 6.14 -19.74
CA THR A 33 29.07 7.60 -19.78
C THR A 33 28.54 8.21 -18.48
N ILE A 34 27.46 7.68 -17.94
CA ILE A 34 26.91 8.11 -16.64
C ILE A 34 27.93 7.89 -15.52
N ALA A 35 28.54 6.71 -15.45
CA ALA A 35 29.56 6.40 -14.44
C ALA A 35 30.79 7.31 -14.58
N GLN A 36 31.30 7.52 -15.80
CA GLN A 36 32.41 8.43 -16.05
C GLN A 36 32.06 9.87 -15.66
N THR A 37 30.87 10.35 -16.02
CA THR A 37 30.41 11.69 -15.63
C THR A 37 30.33 11.85 -14.13
N CYS A 38 29.84 10.85 -13.41
CA CYS A 38 29.81 10.84 -11.94
C CYS A 38 31.23 10.88 -11.33
N ALA A 39 32.19 10.17 -11.94
CA ALA A 39 33.59 10.22 -11.51
C ALA A 39 34.19 11.60 -11.68
N LEU A 40 34.02 12.18 -12.87
CA LEU A 40 34.59 13.50 -13.24
C LEU A 40 33.93 14.64 -12.45
N ALA A 41 32.65 14.53 -12.13
CA ALA A 41 31.97 15.49 -11.26
C ALA A 41 32.48 15.47 -9.81
N THR A 42 33.08 14.36 -9.38
CA THR A 42 33.63 14.21 -8.02
C THR A 42 35.09 14.60 -7.97
N GLN A 43 35.88 14.17 -8.93
CA GLN A 43 37.33 14.47 -9.03
C GLN A 43 37.76 14.51 -10.49
N PRO A 44 38.68 15.44 -10.88
CA PRO A 44 39.19 15.49 -12.23
C PRO A 44 39.94 14.20 -12.60
N ARG A 45 40.05 13.93 -13.90
CA ARG A 45 40.79 12.79 -14.43
C ARG A 45 42.28 12.96 -14.12
N ARG A 46 42.91 11.89 -13.64
CA ARG A 46 44.36 11.85 -13.44
C ARG A 46 45.03 11.40 -14.74
N GLU A 47 46.26 11.84 -14.97
CA GLU A 47 46.99 11.57 -16.22
C GLU A 47 47.18 10.09 -16.55
N TRP A 48 47.28 9.23 -15.52
CA TRP A 48 47.45 7.79 -15.66
C TRP A 48 46.12 6.98 -15.73
N GLU A 49 44.96 7.63 -15.55
CA GLU A 49 43.68 6.95 -15.58
C GLU A 49 43.25 6.65 -17.01
N THR A 50 42.87 5.39 -17.25
CA THR A 50 42.15 4.95 -18.45
C THR A 50 40.64 5.25 -18.32
N GLU A 51 39.94 5.27 -19.42
CA GLU A 51 38.46 5.44 -19.40
C GLU A 51 37.76 4.39 -18.52
N MET A 52 38.27 3.15 -18.56
CA MET A 52 37.77 2.04 -17.77
C MET A 52 38.04 2.25 -16.27
N SER A 53 39.19 2.82 -15.89
CA SER A 53 39.49 3.12 -14.48
C SER A 53 38.66 4.30 -13.96
N VAL A 54 38.40 5.30 -14.80
CA VAL A 54 37.49 6.42 -14.48
C VAL A 54 36.05 5.89 -14.28
N MET A 55 35.57 5.01 -15.14
CA MET A 55 34.27 4.37 -15.01
C MET A 55 34.15 3.56 -13.69
N GLY A 56 35.16 2.71 -13.40
CA GLY A 56 35.18 1.93 -12.15
C GLY A 56 35.15 2.81 -10.90
N ARG A 57 35.91 3.93 -10.91
CA ARG A 57 35.87 4.94 -9.86
C ARG A 57 34.47 5.58 -9.77
N GLY A 58 33.86 5.87 -10.91
CA GLY A 58 32.53 6.47 -11.00
C GLY A 58 31.43 5.62 -10.37
N MET A 59 31.46 4.31 -10.61
CA MET A 59 30.50 3.35 -10.03
C MET A 59 30.53 3.35 -8.49
N ASN A 60 31.70 3.60 -7.90
CA ASN A 60 31.89 3.66 -6.46
C ASN A 60 31.54 5.03 -5.84
N THR A 61 31.11 6.01 -6.66
CA THR A 61 30.67 7.32 -6.15
C THR A 61 29.26 7.26 -5.59
N ASP A 62 29.02 8.04 -4.53
CA ASP A 62 27.66 8.25 -4.01
C ASP A 62 26.73 8.86 -5.08
N LEU A 63 27.31 9.57 -6.04
CA LEU A 63 26.60 10.22 -7.14
C LEU A 63 25.98 9.20 -8.09
N PHE A 64 26.74 8.19 -8.50
CA PHE A 64 26.23 7.09 -9.35
C PHE A 64 25.15 6.30 -8.64
N GLY A 65 25.37 5.96 -7.36
CA GLY A 65 24.36 5.28 -6.55
C GLY A 65 23.05 6.06 -6.44
N LYS A 66 23.13 7.39 -6.23
CA LYS A 66 21.95 8.27 -6.20
C LYS A 66 21.22 8.32 -7.55
N THR A 67 21.95 8.37 -8.65
CA THR A 67 21.40 8.37 -10.01
C THR A 67 20.67 7.05 -10.30
N LEU A 68 21.31 5.92 -9.97
CA LEU A 68 20.74 4.60 -10.12
C LEU A 68 19.47 4.43 -9.26
N ALA A 69 19.50 4.91 -8.01
CA ALA A 69 18.35 4.87 -7.10
C ALA A 69 17.19 5.73 -7.60
N ALA A 70 17.45 6.90 -8.16
CA ALA A 70 16.42 7.78 -8.70
C ALA A 70 15.70 7.15 -9.90
N GLY A 71 16.44 6.55 -10.84
CA GLY A 71 15.86 5.81 -11.96
C GLY A 71 15.07 4.59 -11.49
N ALA A 72 15.66 3.76 -10.63
CA ALA A 72 15.01 2.57 -10.05
C ALA A 72 13.72 2.91 -9.29
N ARG A 73 13.68 4.05 -8.60
CA ARG A 73 12.48 4.53 -7.90
C ARG A 73 11.30 4.73 -8.84
N GLN A 74 11.52 5.32 -10.01
CA GLN A 74 10.45 5.54 -10.98
C GLN A 74 9.83 4.22 -11.45
N LEU A 75 10.66 3.23 -11.79
CA LEU A 75 10.19 1.92 -12.22
C LEU A 75 9.46 1.17 -11.08
N ALA A 76 10.03 1.16 -9.88
CA ALA A 76 9.43 0.50 -8.72
C ALA A 76 8.06 1.08 -8.38
N LEU A 77 7.89 2.41 -8.44
CA LEU A 77 6.60 3.06 -8.19
C LEU A 77 5.58 2.73 -9.29
N GLN A 78 5.99 2.77 -10.57
CA GLN A 78 5.08 2.42 -11.67
C GLN A 78 4.57 0.99 -11.58
N THR A 79 5.43 0.05 -11.23
CA THR A 79 5.04 -1.36 -11.08
C THR A 79 4.21 -1.61 -9.82
N TYR A 80 4.49 -0.87 -8.75
CA TYR A 80 3.66 -0.88 -7.55
C TYR A 80 2.24 -0.38 -7.87
N ASP A 81 2.12 0.81 -8.48
CA ASP A 81 0.82 1.41 -8.79
C ASP A 81 -0.01 0.55 -9.76
N ALA A 82 0.66 -0.16 -10.68
CA ALA A 82 -0.01 -1.07 -11.60
C ALA A 82 -0.62 -2.31 -10.90
N GLN A 83 -0.10 -2.73 -9.75
CA GLN A 83 -0.56 -3.91 -9.02
C GLN A 83 -1.36 -3.60 -7.75
N ALA A 84 -1.25 -2.39 -7.20
CA ALA A 84 -1.82 -2.05 -5.90
C ALA A 84 -3.32 -1.70 -5.93
N ALA A 85 -3.96 -1.74 -7.09
CA ALA A 85 -5.22 -1.05 -7.31
C ALA A 85 -6.38 -1.50 -6.40
N GLU A 86 -6.52 -2.79 -6.09
CA GLU A 86 -7.76 -3.28 -5.49
C GLU A 86 -7.87 -3.05 -3.99
N HIS A 87 -6.86 -3.43 -3.20
CA HIS A 87 -6.93 -3.28 -1.74
C HIS A 87 -6.98 -1.81 -1.29
N LEU A 88 -6.46 -0.88 -2.10
CA LEU A 88 -6.47 0.54 -1.80
C LEU A 88 -7.85 1.20 -1.95
N THR A 89 -8.76 0.56 -2.66
CA THR A 89 -10.12 1.11 -2.87
C THR A 89 -10.96 1.10 -1.61
N PHE A 90 -10.80 0.09 -0.76
CA PHE A 90 -11.60 -0.09 0.46
C PHE A 90 -10.81 0.10 1.76
N THR A 91 -9.50 0.39 1.69
CA THR A 91 -8.66 0.68 2.86
C THR A 91 -8.43 2.17 3.03
N VAL A 92 -8.17 2.60 4.28
CA VAL A 92 -7.85 3.99 4.60
C VAL A 92 -6.37 4.09 4.98
N PRO A 93 -5.61 5.04 4.42
CA PRO A 93 -4.24 5.29 4.87
C PRO A 93 -4.24 5.89 6.27
N PHE A 94 -3.36 5.39 7.13
CA PHE A 94 -3.16 5.91 8.49
C PHE A 94 -1.69 6.21 8.73
N ASP A 95 -1.37 7.47 9.01
CA ASP A 95 -0.01 7.93 9.20
C ASP A 95 0.44 7.74 10.65
N VAL A 96 1.53 6.98 10.83
CA VAL A 96 2.13 6.68 12.14
C VAL A 96 3.47 7.40 12.27
N LYS A 97 3.72 8.00 13.41
CA LYS A 97 4.93 8.83 13.63
C LYS A 97 6.22 8.02 13.83
N ASN A 98 6.11 6.78 14.30
CA ASN A 98 7.24 5.92 14.64
C ASN A 98 6.85 4.44 14.51
N PHE A 99 7.79 3.54 14.81
CA PHE A 99 7.59 2.08 14.77
C PHE A 99 7.07 1.49 16.09
N ASN A 100 6.76 2.32 17.07
CA ASN A 100 6.15 1.85 18.31
C ASN A 100 4.71 1.38 18.06
N PRO A 101 4.19 0.49 18.90
CA PRO A 101 2.78 0.14 18.85
C PRO A 101 1.90 1.38 18.98
N VAL A 102 0.87 1.45 18.16
CA VAL A 102 -0.10 2.54 18.17
C VAL A 102 -1.50 1.95 18.34
N GLU A 103 -2.24 2.48 19.29
CA GLU A 103 -3.68 2.26 19.37
C GLU A 103 -4.38 3.18 18.37
N ILE A 104 -5.17 2.61 17.48
CA ILE A 104 -5.97 3.40 16.55
C ILE A 104 -7.32 3.67 17.20
N VAL A 105 -7.50 4.91 17.64
CA VAL A 105 -8.78 5.38 18.18
C VAL A 105 -9.62 5.96 17.04
N ALA A 106 -10.79 5.41 16.83
CA ALA A 106 -11.73 5.92 15.85
C ALA A 106 -12.81 6.75 16.56
N ALA A 107 -12.97 8.00 16.18
CA ALA A 107 -14.03 8.84 16.70
C ALA A 107 -15.40 8.39 16.16
N ASP A 108 -16.38 8.20 17.04
CA ASP A 108 -17.77 7.97 16.63
C ASP A 108 -18.44 9.30 16.28
N ALA A 109 -18.19 9.78 15.07
CA ALA A 109 -18.83 10.99 14.55
C ALA A 109 -20.32 10.79 14.23
N GLN A 110 -20.78 9.54 14.13
CA GLN A 110 -22.16 9.20 13.80
C GLN A 110 -23.03 9.07 15.06
N GLY A 111 -22.43 9.01 16.25
CA GLY A 111 -23.13 8.88 17.52
C GLY A 111 -23.75 10.17 18.04
N VAL A 112 -23.54 11.30 17.37
CA VAL A 112 -24.13 12.59 17.75
C VAL A 112 -25.47 12.77 17.03
N ALA A 113 -26.57 12.43 17.70
CA ALA A 113 -27.92 12.72 17.18
C ALA A 113 -28.27 14.19 17.38
N LEU A 114 -28.90 14.79 16.38
CA LEU A 114 -29.55 16.08 16.52
C LEU A 114 -30.86 15.89 17.28
N GLU A 115 -31.05 16.63 18.36
CA GLU A 115 -32.28 16.66 19.14
C GLU A 115 -33.18 17.78 18.66
N LEU A 116 -34.52 17.55 18.73
CA LEU A 116 -35.50 18.58 18.41
C LEU A 116 -35.40 19.69 19.46
N LEU A 117 -35.06 20.87 19.05
CA LEU A 117 -35.00 22.05 19.93
C LEU A 117 -36.41 22.63 20.07
N GLY A 118 -36.95 22.59 21.29
CA GLY A 118 -38.20 23.31 21.63
C GLY A 118 -37.98 24.84 21.70
N GLU A 119 -39.06 25.64 21.61
CA GLU A 119 -38.97 27.08 21.79
C GLU A 119 -38.38 27.40 23.18
N ASN A 120 -37.30 28.12 23.23
CA ASN A 120 -36.53 28.49 24.46
C ASN A 120 -35.82 27.32 25.21
N ALA A 121 -35.62 26.17 24.55
CA ALA A 121 -34.86 25.08 25.16
C ALA A 121 -33.34 25.30 25.02
N GLU A 122 -32.58 24.86 26.04
CA GLU A 122 -31.11 24.84 25.95
C GLU A 122 -30.63 23.81 24.95
N VAL A 123 -29.60 24.19 24.16
CA VAL A 123 -28.96 23.25 23.21
C VAL A 123 -28.14 22.26 24.02
N ALA A 124 -28.48 20.97 23.90
CA ALA A 124 -27.72 19.89 24.52
C ALA A 124 -26.29 19.85 23.99
N THR A 125 -25.31 19.80 24.88
CA THR A 125 -23.90 19.65 24.49
C THR A 125 -23.62 18.17 24.20
N GLY A 126 -23.46 17.82 22.92
CA GLY A 126 -23.04 16.47 22.53
C GLY A 126 -21.56 16.25 22.85
N VAL A 127 -21.24 15.16 23.52
CA VAL A 127 -19.87 14.70 23.74
C VAL A 127 -19.57 13.65 22.67
N ALA A 128 -18.52 13.85 21.88
CA ALA A 128 -18.05 12.83 20.95
C ALA A 128 -17.54 11.62 21.75
N ILE A 129 -18.15 10.46 21.56
CA ILE A 129 -17.67 9.22 22.14
C ILE A 129 -16.50 8.74 21.28
N LEU A 130 -15.34 8.63 21.90
CA LEU A 130 -14.18 7.98 21.28
C LEU A 130 -14.40 6.48 21.37
N ASP A 131 -14.58 5.85 20.22
CA ASP A 131 -14.49 4.39 20.11
C ASP A 131 -13.01 4.04 20.20
N ALA A 132 -12.58 3.44 21.30
CA ALA A 132 -11.17 3.03 21.49
C ALA A 132 -10.72 2.02 20.43
N GLY A 133 -11.63 1.58 19.58
CA GLY A 133 -11.35 0.84 18.36
C GLY A 133 -10.82 -0.56 18.62
N ASN A 134 -9.68 -0.85 18.08
CA ASN A 134 -9.06 -2.15 18.18
C ASN A 134 -8.06 -2.14 19.35
N ALA A 135 -8.31 -2.93 20.39
CA ALA A 135 -7.37 -3.14 21.50
C ALA A 135 -6.05 -3.80 21.04
N THR A 136 -5.95 -4.21 19.78
CA THR A 136 -4.75 -4.80 19.23
C THR A 136 -3.73 -3.72 18.89
N GLU A 137 -2.57 -3.80 19.50
CA GLU A 137 -1.42 -2.97 19.14
C GLU A 137 -1.05 -3.16 17.67
N VAL A 138 -1.16 -2.10 16.91
CA VAL A 138 -0.79 -2.09 15.50
C VAL A 138 0.60 -1.50 15.35
N ARG A 139 1.45 -2.18 14.59
CA ARG A 139 2.84 -1.76 14.36
C ARG A 139 3.15 -1.59 12.88
N LEU A 140 4.01 -0.62 12.60
CA LEU A 140 4.65 -0.49 11.32
C LEU A 140 5.84 -1.46 11.24
N HIS A 141 5.98 -2.15 10.11
CA HIS A 141 7.09 -3.05 9.82
C HIS A 141 7.88 -2.59 8.61
N THR A 142 9.21 -2.76 8.67
CA THR A 142 10.11 -2.47 7.55
C THR A 142 10.40 -3.74 6.76
N PHE A 143 10.12 -3.69 5.47
CA PHE A 143 10.49 -4.72 4.51
C PHE A 143 11.50 -4.14 3.53
N ALA A 144 12.65 -4.78 3.37
CA ALA A 144 13.71 -4.25 2.52
C ALA A 144 14.45 -5.35 1.75
N LYS A 145 14.93 -4.98 0.55
CA LYS A 145 15.82 -5.82 -0.26
C LYS A 145 16.86 -4.98 -0.97
N ASN A 146 18.07 -5.50 -1.07
CA ASN A 146 19.16 -4.87 -1.82
C ASN A 146 19.23 -5.49 -3.22
N VAL A 147 19.44 -4.65 -4.23
CA VAL A 147 19.68 -5.05 -5.62
C VAL A 147 20.94 -4.37 -6.11
N GLY A 148 21.82 -5.10 -6.77
CA GLY A 148 23.07 -4.60 -7.28
C GLY A 148 23.20 -4.70 -8.79
N VAL A 149 24.01 -3.82 -9.36
CA VAL A 149 24.48 -3.84 -10.75
C VAL A 149 25.96 -4.09 -10.72
N SER A 150 26.44 -5.13 -11.40
CA SER A 150 27.86 -5.44 -11.48
C SER A 150 28.57 -4.52 -12.45
N ARG A 151 29.89 -4.40 -12.31
CA ARG A 151 30.73 -3.69 -13.29
C ARG A 151 30.56 -4.24 -14.70
N ARG A 152 30.35 -5.56 -14.84
CA ARG A 152 30.13 -6.22 -16.13
C ARG A 152 28.85 -5.72 -16.81
N ASP A 153 27.77 -5.56 -16.05
CA ASP A 153 26.48 -5.06 -16.57
C ASP A 153 26.61 -3.60 -17.03
N VAL A 154 27.40 -2.78 -16.29
CA VAL A 154 27.69 -1.39 -16.68
C VAL A 154 28.54 -1.31 -17.94
N VAL A 155 29.54 -2.18 -18.09
CA VAL A 155 30.40 -2.23 -19.29
C VAL A 155 29.62 -2.69 -20.51
N ASN A 156 28.71 -3.66 -20.34
CA ASN A 156 27.90 -4.19 -21.42
C ASN A 156 26.64 -3.35 -21.70
N ASP A 157 26.41 -2.31 -20.89
CA ASP A 157 25.17 -1.50 -20.91
C ASP A 157 23.89 -2.35 -20.80
N ASP A 158 23.97 -3.45 -20.00
CA ASP A 158 22.89 -4.40 -19.82
C ASP A 158 22.21 -4.23 -18.45
N LEU A 159 21.05 -3.59 -18.46
CA LEU A 159 20.21 -3.40 -17.28
C LEU A 159 18.99 -4.30 -17.21
N GLN A 160 18.84 -5.27 -18.12
CA GLN A 160 17.62 -6.07 -18.19
C GLN A 160 17.35 -6.82 -16.89
N LEU A 161 18.38 -7.47 -16.34
CA LEU A 161 18.24 -8.20 -15.07
C LEU A 161 17.94 -7.25 -13.90
N PHE A 162 18.64 -6.11 -13.84
CA PHE A 162 18.40 -5.09 -12.82
C PHE A 162 16.98 -4.53 -12.92
N SER A 163 16.50 -4.20 -14.12
CA SER A 163 15.14 -3.70 -14.33
C SER A 163 14.08 -4.71 -13.92
N ALA A 164 14.27 -5.99 -14.26
CA ALA A 164 13.37 -7.07 -13.87
C ALA A 164 13.29 -7.22 -12.33
N PHE A 165 14.43 -7.14 -11.64
CA PHE A 165 14.45 -7.17 -10.17
C PHE A 165 13.75 -5.98 -9.55
N VAL A 166 14.02 -4.75 -10.02
CA VAL A 166 13.40 -3.53 -9.50
C VAL A 166 11.89 -3.54 -9.73
N ALA A 167 11.44 -3.91 -10.93
CA ALA A 167 10.04 -4.08 -11.27
C ALA A 167 9.37 -5.15 -10.38
N GLY A 168 10.04 -6.30 -10.22
CA GLY A 168 9.58 -7.38 -9.34
C GLY A 168 9.43 -6.95 -7.89
N LEU A 169 10.32 -6.10 -7.37
CA LEU A 169 10.23 -5.57 -6.01
C LEU A 169 9.09 -4.56 -5.86
N GLY A 170 8.83 -3.73 -6.87
CA GLY A 170 7.66 -2.84 -6.88
C GLY A 170 6.36 -3.62 -6.77
N GLY A 171 6.15 -4.61 -7.62
CA GLY A 171 4.99 -5.49 -7.56
C GLY A 171 4.92 -6.34 -6.29
N SER A 172 6.08 -6.74 -5.73
CA SER A 172 6.14 -7.48 -4.48
C SER A 172 5.69 -6.64 -3.28
N ALA A 173 6.00 -5.35 -3.26
CA ALA A 173 5.54 -4.43 -2.22
C ALA A 173 4.01 -4.27 -2.24
N ALA A 174 3.40 -4.19 -3.44
CA ALA A 174 1.94 -4.13 -3.57
C ALA A 174 1.26 -5.41 -3.08
N ARG A 175 1.80 -6.59 -3.45
CA ARG A 175 1.30 -7.88 -2.96
C ARG A 175 1.45 -8.04 -1.45
N LEU A 176 2.55 -7.56 -0.89
CA LEU A 176 2.79 -7.56 0.56
C LEU A 176 1.72 -6.75 1.31
N GLU A 177 1.39 -5.56 0.84
CA GLU A 177 0.31 -4.76 1.45
C GLU A 177 -1.04 -5.50 1.39
N ALA A 178 -1.39 -6.08 0.23
CA ALA A 178 -2.61 -6.87 0.09
C ALA A 178 -2.63 -8.09 1.04
N GLU A 179 -1.48 -8.76 1.21
CA GLU A 179 -1.32 -9.87 2.17
C GLU A 179 -1.53 -9.42 3.62
N LEU A 180 -0.97 -8.26 3.99
CA LEU A 180 -1.15 -7.71 5.33
C LEU A 180 -2.61 -7.33 5.59
N VAL A 181 -3.30 -6.77 4.59
CA VAL A 181 -4.74 -6.47 4.66
C VAL A 181 -5.56 -7.76 4.84
N ALA A 182 -5.26 -8.81 4.06
CA ALA A 182 -5.93 -10.11 4.22
C ALA A 182 -5.69 -10.72 5.61
N LYS A 183 -4.45 -10.66 6.11
CA LYS A 183 -4.10 -11.11 7.47
C LYS A 183 -4.83 -10.30 8.55
N ALA A 184 -5.00 -9.00 8.37
CA ALA A 184 -5.74 -8.16 9.32
C ALA A 184 -7.24 -8.53 9.36
N LEU A 185 -7.83 -8.88 8.21
CA LEU A 185 -9.22 -9.33 8.11
C LEU A 185 -9.42 -10.73 8.72
N GLU A 186 -8.53 -11.68 8.40
CA GLU A 186 -8.63 -13.07 8.89
C GLU A 186 -8.19 -13.22 10.35
N GLY A 187 -7.34 -12.32 10.84
CA GLY A 187 -6.80 -12.37 12.20
C GLY A 187 -7.84 -12.23 13.30
N ASN A 188 -9.01 -11.71 12.98
CA ASN A 188 -10.16 -11.57 13.90
C ASN A 188 -9.75 -11.07 15.30
N PRO A 189 -9.16 -9.86 15.41
CA PRO A 189 -8.62 -9.36 16.66
C PRO A 189 -9.70 -9.18 17.74
N LEU A 190 -9.27 -9.17 19.01
CA LEU A 190 -10.12 -8.77 20.11
C LEU A 190 -10.40 -7.27 20.04
N MET A 191 -11.64 -6.89 20.30
CA MET A 191 -12.11 -5.52 20.36
C MET A 191 -12.25 -5.06 21.82
N ASP A 192 -12.55 -3.78 22.03
CA ASP A 192 -12.65 -3.16 23.36
C ASP A 192 -13.67 -3.81 24.28
N ASP A 193 -14.73 -4.38 23.69
CA ASP A 193 -15.78 -5.11 24.42
C ASP A 193 -15.34 -6.52 24.86
N GLY A 194 -14.09 -6.90 24.59
CA GLY A 194 -13.52 -8.20 24.92
C GLY A 194 -13.98 -9.33 23.99
N ALA A 195 -14.80 -9.05 22.97
CA ALA A 195 -15.18 -10.02 21.96
C ALA A 195 -14.29 -9.93 20.72
N GLN A 196 -14.28 -10.97 19.91
CA GLN A 196 -13.60 -10.93 18.61
C GLN A 196 -14.33 -9.99 17.65
N ALA A 197 -13.60 -9.35 16.75
CA ALA A 197 -14.16 -8.42 15.78
C ALA A 197 -15.32 -9.04 14.97
N PHE A 198 -15.18 -10.29 14.54
CA PHE A 198 -16.23 -11.06 13.91
C PHE A 198 -16.78 -12.08 14.91
N ALA A 199 -17.91 -11.75 15.49
CA ALA A 199 -18.61 -12.56 16.46
C ALA A 199 -20.14 -12.51 16.24
N GLU A 200 -20.86 -13.55 16.67
CA GLU A 200 -22.32 -13.55 16.61
C GLU A 200 -22.92 -12.40 17.42
N ALA A 201 -22.30 -12.06 18.55
CA ALA A 201 -22.71 -10.93 19.39
C ALA A 201 -22.73 -9.59 18.63
N HIS A 202 -21.85 -9.44 17.63
CA HIS A 202 -21.78 -8.24 16.79
C HIS A 202 -22.70 -8.28 15.58
N ASN A 203 -23.40 -9.41 15.34
CA ASN A 203 -24.28 -9.60 14.18
C ASN A 203 -23.60 -9.25 12.84
N ASN A 204 -22.30 -9.57 12.72
CA ASN A 204 -21.47 -9.24 11.56
C ASN A 204 -20.84 -10.48 10.92
N VAL A 205 -21.40 -11.66 11.16
CA VAL A 205 -20.95 -12.93 10.58
C VAL A 205 -22.09 -13.56 9.78
N GLU A 206 -21.75 -14.06 8.58
CA GLU A 206 -22.63 -14.83 7.70
C GLU A 206 -21.88 -16.09 7.25
N ALA A 207 -21.94 -17.15 8.06
CA ALA A 207 -21.14 -18.38 7.89
C ALA A 207 -21.68 -19.29 6.76
N VAL A 208 -21.95 -18.70 5.59
CA VAL A 208 -22.46 -19.41 4.41
C VAL A 208 -21.73 -18.93 3.16
N ALA A 209 -21.75 -19.79 2.13
CA ALA A 209 -21.22 -19.42 0.81
C ALA A 209 -21.93 -18.18 0.25
N LEU A 210 -21.25 -17.47 -0.65
CA LEU A 210 -21.82 -16.29 -1.29
C LEU A 210 -22.96 -16.69 -2.23
N ASP A 211 -24.16 -16.22 -1.94
CA ASP A 211 -25.34 -16.30 -2.78
C ASP A 211 -26.20 -15.04 -2.62
N ALA A 212 -27.33 -14.94 -3.34
CA ALA A 212 -28.19 -13.77 -3.33
C ALA A 212 -28.85 -13.54 -1.96
N GLU A 213 -29.22 -14.61 -1.27
CA GLU A 213 -29.83 -14.54 0.06
C GLU A 213 -28.81 -14.13 1.12
N ALA A 214 -27.60 -14.72 1.10
CA ALA A 214 -26.51 -14.38 2.01
C ALA A 214 -26.09 -12.91 1.84
N LEU A 215 -25.95 -12.45 0.61
CA LEU A 215 -25.66 -11.05 0.31
C LEU A 215 -26.77 -10.13 0.83
N GLY A 216 -28.04 -10.49 0.61
CA GLY A 216 -29.17 -9.73 1.11
C GLY A 216 -29.19 -9.64 2.64
N ARG A 217 -28.96 -10.78 3.35
CA ARG A 217 -28.84 -10.81 4.82
C ARG A 217 -27.66 -9.99 5.31
N ALA A 218 -26.49 -10.08 4.65
CA ALA A 218 -25.31 -9.30 5.00
C ALA A 218 -25.54 -7.79 4.83
N MET A 219 -26.22 -7.37 3.76
CA MET A 219 -26.61 -5.96 3.57
C MET A 219 -27.58 -5.48 4.67
N ALA A 220 -28.53 -6.32 5.08
CA ALA A 220 -29.42 -6.01 6.18
C ALA A 220 -28.69 -5.92 7.53
N LYS A 221 -27.76 -6.87 7.79
CA LYS A 221 -26.88 -6.84 8.97
C LYS A 221 -26.08 -5.55 9.01
N LEU A 222 -25.44 -5.16 7.89
CA LEU A 222 -24.63 -3.94 7.80
C LEU A 222 -25.44 -2.67 8.11
N ARG A 223 -26.69 -2.58 7.60
CA ARG A 223 -27.58 -1.44 7.87
C ARG A 223 -28.06 -1.37 9.30
N ASN A 224 -28.24 -2.52 9.94
CA ASN A 224 -28.76 -2.63 11.30
C ASN A 224 -27.63 -2.58 12.37
N GLN A 225 -26.38 -2.44 11.95
CA GLN A 225 -25.27 -2.23 12.90
C GLN A 225 -25.49 -0.97 13.72
N ARG A 226 -25.06 -1.03 14.98
CA ARG A 226 -25.19 0.09 15.91
C ARG A 226 -23.84 0.73 16.16
N THR A 227 -23.88 2.03 16.37
CA THR A 227 -22.73 2.79 16.87
C THR A 227 -22.42 2.41 18.32
N PRO A 228 -21.25 2.76 18.87
CA PRO A 228 -20.94 2.60 20.28
C PRO A 228 -21.96 3.30 21.20
N SER A 229 -22.57 4.39 20.74
CA SER A 229 -23.66 5.08 21.43
C SER A 229 -25.02 4.36 21.37
N GLY A 230 -25.11 3.21 20.68
CA GLY A 230 -26.31 2.40 20.54
C GLY A 230 -27.29 2.81 19.43
N GLN A 231 -27.01 3.90 18.71
CA GLN A 231 -27.83 4.35 17.58
C GLN A 231 -27.61 3.48 16.34
N LEU A 232 -28.57 3.49 15.42
CA LEU A 232 -28.40 2.81 14.14
C LEU A 232 -27.37 3.56 13.29
N ALA A 233 -26.31 2.87 12.87
CA ALA A 233 -25.26 3.44 12.04
C ALA A 233 -25.71 3.68 10.58
N GLY A 234 -26.74 2.97 10.11
CA GLY A 234 -27.34 3.16 8.78
C GLY A 234 -26.37 2.96 7.61
N LEU A 235 -25.31 2.18 7.81
CA LEU A 235 -24.23 1.98 6.87
C LEU A 235 -24.70 1.28 5.60
N ARG A 236 -24.18 1.73 4.45
CA ARG A 236 -24.49 1.15 3.15
C ARG A 236 -23.30 0.33 2.65
N ALA A 237 -23.59 -0.83 2.06
CA ALA A 237 -22.59 -1.63 1.38
C ALA A 237 -21.99 -0.85 0.20
N ARG A 238 -20.67 -0.86 0.09
CA ARG A 238 -19.92 -0.23 -0.99
C ARG A 238 -18.92 -1.15 -1.67
N PHE A 239 -18.31 -2.06 -0.93
CA PHE A 239 -17.33 -3.01 -1.44
C PHE A 239 -17.69 -4.44 -1.05
N LEU A 240 -17.61 -5.35 -2.03
CA LEU A 240 -17.65 -6.79 -1.83
C LEU A 240 -16.24 -7.34 -2.08
N VAL A 241 -15.52 -7.61 -1.00
CA VAL A 241 -14.16 -8.15 -1.05
C VAL A 241 -14.23 -9.65 -1.05
N VAL A 242 -13.63 -10.30 -2.02
CA VAL A 242 -13.77 -11.74 -2.24
C VAL A 242 -12.44 -12.43 -2.50
N ALA A 243 -12.40 -13.73 -2.19
CA ALA A 243 -11.32 -14.61 -2.64
C ALA A 243 -11.41 -14.83 -4.16
N PRO A 244 -10.30 -15.17 -4.84
CA PRO A 244 -10.25 -15.32 -6.30
C PRO A 244 -11.23 -16.36 -6.87
N ASP A 245 -11.46 -17.45 -6.14
CA ASP A 245 -12.36 -18.54 -6.54
C ASP A 245 -13.82 -18.12 -6.66
N VAL A 246 -14.25 -17.12 -5.88
CA VAL A 246 -15.62 -16.60 -5.89
C VAL A 246 -15.78 -15.28 -6.67
N GLU A 247 -14.74 -14.77 -7.30
CA GLU A 247 -14.80 -13.50 -8.05
C GLU A 247 -15.85 -13.51 -9.15
N PHE A 248 -15.86 -14.55 -9.99
CA PHE A 248 -16.80 -14.64 -11.10
C PHE A 248 -18.24 -14.67 -10.59
N LEU A 249 -18.49 -15.48 -9.55
CA LEU A 249 -19.80 -15.58 -8.91
C LEU A 249 -20.25 -14.23 -8.32
N ALA A 250 -19.33 -13.52 -7.64
CA ALA A 250 -19.61 -12.21 -7.06
C ALA A 250 -20.02 -11.18 -8.12
N ARG A 251 -19.29 -11.12 -9.23
CA ARG A 251 -19.60 -10.21 -10.35
C ARG A 251 -20.94 -10.55 -11.02
N GLN A 252 -21.21 -11.83 -11.24
CA GLN A 252 -22.48 -12.28 -11.79
C GLN A 252 -23.62 -11.93 -10.85
N LEU A 253 -23.49 -12.21 -9.57
CA LEU A 253 -24.50 -11.95 -8.54
C LEU A 253 -24.87 -10.46 -8.48
N LEU A 254 -23.88 -9.56 -8.46
CA LEU A 254 -24.14 -8.12 -8.45
C LEU A 254 -24.85 -7.66 -9.71
N LYS A 255 -24.51 -8.23 -10.87
CA LYS A 255 -25.19 -7.93 -12.15
C LYS A 255 -26.65 -8.38 -12.11
N ASP A 256 -26.91 -9.61 -11.69
CA ASP A 256 -28.25 -10.21 -11.67
C ASP A 256 -29.15 -9.53 -10.63
N SER A 257 -28.56 -9.02 -9.55
CA SER A 257 -29.26 -8.27 -8.49
C SER A 257 -29.40 -6.77 -8.78
N GLY A 258 -28.86 -6.25 -9.89
CA GLY A 258 -28.87 -4.81 -10.22
C GLY A 258 -28.06 -3.94 -9.26
N LEU A 259 -27.04 -4.50 -8.61
CA LEU A 259 -26.22 -3.82 -7.58
C LEU A 259 -24.86 -3.33 -8.09
N THR A 260 -24.57 -3.46 -9.37
CA THR A 260 -23.28 -3.10 -9.99
C THR A 260 -22.86 -1.64 -9.79
N ASP A 261 -23.84 -0.73 -9.72
CA ASP A 261 -23.60 0.71 -9.51
C ASP A 261 -23.45 1.07 -8.02
N VAL A 262 -23.83 0.16 -7.12
CA VAL A 262 -23.84 0.40 -5.68
C VAL A 262 -22.66 -0.27 -5.00
N VAL A 263 -22.35 -1.51 -5.38
CA VAL A 263 -21.32 -2.35 -4.77
C VAL A 263 -20.22 -2.68 -5.78
N THR A 264 -18.98 -2.40 -5.43
CA THR A 264 -17.81 -2.72 -6.24
C THR A 264 -17.15 -4.01 -5.73
N VAL A 265 -16.84 -4.94 -6.63
CA VAL A 265 -16.07 -6.15 -6.29
C VAL A 265 -14.58 -5.79 -6.21
N ALA A 266 -13.94 -6.18 -5.11
CA ALA A 266 -12.48 -6.15 -4.96
C ALA A 266 -11.98 -7.57 -4.65
N VAL A 267 -10.86 -7.96 -5.24
CA VAL A 267 -10.31 -9.31 -5.07
C VAL A 267 -9.05 -9.27 -4.23
N LEU A 268 -8.99 -10.11 -3.21
CA LEU A 268 -7.78 -10.30 -2.41
C LEU A 268 -7.27 -11.74 -2.58
N ALA A 269 -6.15 -11.89 -3.27
CA ALA A 269 -5.57 -13.19 -3.60
C ALA A 269 -5.18 -14.05 -2.38
N ASN A 270 -4.99 -13.43 -1.23
CA ASN A 270 -4.54 -14.08 0.00
C ASN A 270 -5.68 -14.45 0.96
N LEU A 271 -6.94 -14.33 0.54
CA LEU A 271 -8.07 -14.82 1.31
C LEU A 271 -8.23 -16.34 1.16
N PRO A 272 -8.72 -17.03 2.19
CA PRO A 272 -9.13 -18.43 2.08
C PRO A 272 -10.22 -18.64 1.03
N GLU A 273 -10.27 -19.83 0.44
CA GLU A 273 -11.29 -20.21 -0.55
C GLU A 273 -12.71 -20.00 0.01
N GLY A 274 -13.60 -19.49 -0.83
CA GLY A 274 -14.99 -19.21 -0.47
C GLY A 274 -15.18 -18.02 0.49
N ARG A 275 -14.11 -17.35 0.93
CA ARG A 275 -14.19 -16.22 1.85
C ARG A 275 -14.65 -14.96 1.13
N TRP A 276 -15.56 -14.22 1.77
CA TRP A 276 -16.01 -12.92 1.30
C TRP A 276 -16.30 -11.96 2.45
N TYR A 277 -16.21 -10.66 2.17
CA TYR A 277 -16.51 -9.58 3.11
C TYR A 277 -17.34 -8.53 2.42
N LEU A 278 -18.36 -8.01 3.12
CA LEU A 278 -19.12 -6.87 2.67
C LEU A 278 -18.77 -5.66 3.53
N LEU A 279 -18.23 -4.61 2.88
CA LEU A 279 -17.76 -3.42 3.57
C LEU A 279 -18.58 -2.19 3.20
N ALA A 280 -18.72 -1.29 4.17
CA ALA A 280 -19.25 0.06 3.96
C ALA A 280 -18.23 0.95 3.22
N ASP A 281 -18.66 2.15 2.87
CA ASP A 281 -17.75 3.16 2.31
C ASP A 281 -16.68 3.54 3.35
N PRO A 282 -15.38 3.42 3.02
CA PRO A 282 -14.30 3.75 3.94
C PRO A 282 -14.27 5.22 4.38
N LEU A 283 -14.87 6.13 3.59
CA LEU A 283 -15.02 7.53 3.98
C LEU A 283 -16.09 7.71 5.08
N ALA A 284 -17.14 6.90 5.06
CA ALA A 284 -18.18 6.94 6.07
C ALA A 284 -17.79 6.14 7.32
N CYS A 285 -17.16 5.00 7.13
CA CYS A 285 -16.73 4.12 8.21
C CYS A 285 -15.39 3.45 7.84
N PRO A 286 -14.26 3.95 8.32
CA PRO A 286 -12.94 3.35 8.07
C PRO A 286 -12.83 2.03 8.83
N VAL A 287 -12.84 0.91 8.12
CA VAL A 287 -12.80 -0.44 8.68
C VAL A 287 -11.38 -0.98 8.72
N VAL A 288 -10.66 -0.87 7.60
CA VAL A 288 -9.30 -1.38 7.45
C VAL A 288 -8.35 -0.23 7.17
N ALA A 289 -7.33 -0.10 8.00
CA ALA A 289 -6.27 0.88 7.81
C ALA A 289 -5.00 0.22 7.26
N VAL A 290 -4.36 0.91 6.31
CA VAL A 290 -2.99 0.62 5.87
C VAL A 290 -2.07 1.68 6.48
N LEU A 291 -1.12 1.23 7.28
CA LEU A 291 -0.21 2.11 8.02
C LEU A 291 0.90 2.63 7.12
N ARG A 292 1.27 3.88 7.34
CA ARG A 292 2.37 4.56 6.66
C ARG A 292 3.21 5.34 7.66
N LEU A 293 4.50 5.47 7.38
CA LEU A 293 5.36 6.33 8.17
C LEU A 293 5.07 7.79 7.82
N ALA A 294 4.70 8.59 8.82
CA ALA A 294 4.42 10.01 8.67
C ALA A 294 5.64 10.75 8.09
N GLY A 295 5.40 11.62 7.11
CA GLY A 295 6.47 12.32 6.40
C GLY A 295 7.10 11.53 5.25
N SER A 296 6.72 10.26 5.05
CA SER A 296 7.12 9.53 3.84
C SER A 296 6.30 10.01 2.64
N THR A 297 6.98 10.53 1.63
CA THR A 297 6.33 10.99 0.38
C THR A 297 6.03 9.85 -0.59
N SER A 298 6.48 8.63 -0.28
CA SER A 298 6.39 7.48 -1.17
C SER A 298 6.17 6.20 -0.38
N ARG A 299 5.38 5.28 -0.92
CA ARG A 299 5.15 3.94 -0.35
C ARG A 299 6.38 3.06 -0.44
N ILE A 300 7.16 3.23 -1.51
CA ILE A 300 8.43 2.54 -1.72
C ILE A 300 9.54 3.56 -1.67
N LEU A 301 10.51 3.34 -0.81
CA LEU A 301 11.73 4.13 -0.72
C LEU A 301 12.85 3.37 -1.43
N VAL A 302 13.49 4.01 -2.39
CA VAL A 302 14.67 3.47 -3.09
C VAL A 302 15.86 4.36 -2.76
N GLU A 303 16.85 3.77 -2.10
CA GLU A 303 18.03 4.46 -1.60
C GLU A 303 19.29 3.86 -2.22
N PRO A 304 20.35 4.66 -2.45
CA PRO A 304 21.64 4.11 -2.82
C PRO A 304 22.16 3.22 -1.69
N HIS A 305 22.69 2.05 -2.05
CA HIS A 305 23.27 1.11 -1.10
C HIS A 305 24.70 0.78 -1.49
N LYS A 306 25.63 0.94 -0.54
CA LYS A 306 27.01 0.52 -0.74
C LYS A 306 27.10 -0.99 -0.64
N MET A 307 27.44 -1.62 -1.75
CA MET A 307 27.70 -3.05 -1.77
C MET A 307 29.01 -3.36 -1.02
N PRO A 308 29.18 -4.59 -0.53
CA PRO A 308 30.41 -4.99 0.16
C PRO A 308 31.65 -4.71 -0.70
N ILE A 309 32.75 -4.28 -0.07
CA ILE A 309 33.98 -3.82 -0.75
C ILE A 309 34.63 -4.90 -1.65
N HIS A 310 34.31 -6.16 -1.40
CA HIS A 310 34.79 -7.29 -2.21
C HIS A 310 33.91 -7.57 -3.43
N THR A 311 32.81 -6.85 -3.60
CA THR A 311 31.96 -6.94 -4.78
C THR A 311 32.15 -5.71 -5.65
N ASP A 312 32.59 -5.91 -6.91
CA ASP A 312 32.74 -4.83 -7.90
C ASP A 312 31.35 -4.47 -8.47
N SER A 313 30.52 -3.83 -7.63
CA SER A 313 29.10 -3.57 -7.93
C SER A 313 28.59 -2.31 -7.23
N ALA A 314 27.68 -1.61 -7.88
CA ALA A 314 26.87 -0.55 -7.29
C ALA A 314 25.47 -1.10 -6.96
N GLY A 315 24.82 -0.57 -5.94
CA GLY A 315 23.54 -1.10 -5.52
C GLY A 315 22.52 -0.07 -5.07
N VAL A 316 21.28 -0.53 -5.01
CA VAL A 316 20.15 0.19 -4.42
C VAL A 316 19.48 -0.68 -3.38
N ARG A 317 18.95 -0.05 -2.35
CA ARG A 317 18.04 -0.67 -1.38
C ARG A 317 16.62 -0.23 -1.67
N VAL A 318 15.75 -1.19 -1.87
CA VAL A 318 14.31 -0.96 -1.96
C VAL A 318 13.71 -1.29 -0.60
N ARG A 319 12.97 -0.35 -0.01
CA ARG A 319 12.33 -0.47 1.29
C ARG A 319 10.86 -0.08 1.19
N CYS A 320 10.02 -0.83 1.93
CA CYS A 320 8.62 -0.52 2.13
C CYS A 320 8.33 -0.57 3.64
N ASP A 321 7.87 0.54 4.20
CA ASP A 321 7.45 0.64 5.60
C ASP A 321 5.92 0.63 5.61
N THR A 322 5.31 -0.49 6.02
CA THR A 322 3.87 -0.69 5.93
C THR A 322 3.36 -1.61 7.04
N GLY A 323 2.07 -1.60 7.24
CA GLY A 323 1.32 -2.46 8.13
C GLY A 323 -0.16 -2.37 7.80
N ALA A 324 -0.98 -3.29 8.28
CA ALA A 324 -2.42 -3.21 8.13
C ALA A 324 -3.11 -3.61 9.44
N ALA A 325 -4.27 -3.00 9.68
CA ALA A 325 -5.08 -3.27 10.85
C ALA A 325 -6.56 -3.21 10.55
N LEU A 326 -7.34 -4.04 11.25
CA LEU A 326 -8.78 -3.89 11.37
C LEU A 326 -9.04 -2.85 12.47
N VAL A 327 -9.59 -1.69 12.09
CA VAL A 327 -9.79 -0.54 12.99
C VAL A 327 -11.11 -0.62 13.73
N ARG A 328 -12.15 -1.10 13.04
CA ARG A 328 -13.52 -1.17 13.58
C ARG A 328 -14.20 -2.46 13.21
N ARG A 329 -15.10 -2.92 14.09
CA ARG A 329 -16.03 -4.03 13.84
C ARG A 329 -17.30 -3.61 13.12
N GLN A 330 -17.64 -2.30 13.18
CA GLN A 330 -18.72 -1.71 12.41
C GLN A 330 -18.29 -1.49 10.96
N GLY A 331 -19.22 -1.50 10.05
CA GLY A 331 -18.97 -1.26 8.63
C GLY A 331 -18.47 -2.48 7.87
N ILE A 332 -18.44 -3.66 8.51
CA ILE A 332 -18.02 -4.91 7.86
C ILE A 332 -18.89 -6.09 8.29
N VAL A 333 -19.15 -6.98 7.34
CA VAL A 333 -19.75 -8.30 7.57
C VAL A 333 -18.85 -9.34 6.92
N ARG A 334 -18.45 -10.36 7.70
CA ARG A 334 -17.65 -11.49 7.21
C ARG A 334 -18.57 -12.62 6.75
N GLY A 335 -18.32 -13.12 5.54
CA GLY A 335 -19.04 -14.25 4.97
C GLY A 335 -18.10 -15.39 4.54
N GLY A 336 -18.70 -16.52 4.19
CA GLY A 336 -18.00 -17.72 3.78
C GLY A 336 -17.87 -18.74 4.92
N THR A 337 -17.76 -20.01 4.53
CA THR A 337 -17.47 -21.11 5.47
C THR A 337 -16.04 -20.99 5.98
N ALA A 338 -15.84 -21.28 7.25
CA ALA A 338 -14.51 -21.28 7.89
C ALA A 338 -13.64 -22.41 7.35
#